data_326d4536bf59108082538ccdda17c462
#
_entry.id   326d4536bf59108082538ccdda17c462
#
_cell.length_a   1.000
_cell.length_b   1.000
_cell.length_c   1.000
_cell.angle_alpha   90.00
_cell.angle_beta   90.00
_cell.angle_gamma   90.00
#
_symmetry.space_group_name_H-M   'P 1'
#
loop_
_entity.id
_entity.type
_entity.pdbx_description
1 polymer ?
#
loop_
_entity_poly.entity_id
_entity_poly.type
_entity_poly.pdbx_seq_one_letter_code
_entity_poly.pdbx_strand_id
1 'polypeptide(L)'
;DRSSGQRPSSGAKQKPAVAPQTAGSGWQLPDGTWQYLVIHHSGTQSGSVQSIHRQHQQRKEADGTAWLGIAYHFVIGNGDGMRDGEVQATFRWQQQLHGAHAGNALFNARGIGICLIGNFEETAPSNQQLDALKKLVTQLAARYQIPRRQVIGHSAVRSTQCPGRLFPLRKIQEAVPQA
;
A
#
# COMPACT_ATOMS: atom_id res chain seq x y z
N ASP A 1 9.88 -4.33 -65.14
CA ASP A 1 9.81 -5.20 -63.98
C ASP A 1 10.45 -4.56 -62.78
N ARG A 2 9.61 -4.01 -61.90
CA ARG A 2 10.07 -3.47 -60.62
C ARG A 2 9.23 -4.16 -59.52
N SER A 3 9.84 -5.15 -58.88
CA SER A 3 9.27 -5.76 -57.67
C SER A 3 9.65 -4.92 -56.47
N SER A 4 8.62 -4.33 -55.85
CA SER A 4 8.69 -3.61 -54.61
C SER A 4 8.55 -4.58 -53.43
N GLY A 5 9.64 -4.81 -52.70
CA GLY A 5 9.67 -5.56 -51.46
C GLY A 5 9.08 -4.77 -50.30
N GLN A 6 7.94 -5.21 -49.78
CA GLN A 6 7.42 -4.72 -48.52
C GLN A 6 8.16 -5.37 -47.34
N ARG A 7 8.67 -4.53 -46.44
CA ARG A 7 9.19 -4.98 -45.14
C ARG A 7 8.05 -5.30 -44.19
N PRO A 8 8.09 -6.40 -43.43
CA PRO A 8 7.10 -6.64 -42.39
C PRO A 8 7.37 -5.73 -41.19
N SER A 9 6.34 -5.01 -40.76
CA SER A 9 6.33 -4.23 -39.51
C SER A 9 6.44 -5.16 -38.32
N SER A 10 7.45 -4.94 -37.49
CA SER A 10 7.61 -5.60 -36.19
C SER A 10 6.52 -5.15 -35.23
N GLY A 11 5.53 -5.99 -35.03
CA GLY A 11 4.52 -5.82 -33.99
C GLY A 11 5.16 -5.92 -32.60
N ALA A 12 5.33 -4.79 -31.94
CA ALA A 12 5.68 -4.76 -30.53
C ALA A 12 4.53 -5.41 -29.75
N LYS A 13 4.78 -6.58 -29.15
CA LYS A 13 3.86 -7.23 -28.23
C LYS A 13 3.71 -6.32 -27.00
N GLN A 14 2.60 -5.60 -26.90
CA GLN A 14 2.21 -4.91 -25.71
C GLN A 14 1.98 -5.94 -24.60
N LYS A 15 2.74 -5.79 -23.51
CA LYS A 15 2.55 -6.53 -22.28
C LYS A 15 1.14 -6.21 -21.74
N PRO A 16 0.31 -7.21 -21.37
CA PRO A 16 -1.04 -6.93 -20.91
C PRO A 16 -0.99 -6.02 -19.68
N ALA A 17 -1.67 -4.89 -19.75
CA ALA A 17 -1.91 -4.02 -18.61
C ALA A 17 -2.71 -4.84 -17.57
N VAL A 18 -2.19 -4.94 -16.35
CA VAL A 18 -2.93 -5.50 -15.23
C VAL A 18 -4.15 -4.58 -15.01
N ALA A 19 -5.34 -5.09 -15.29
CA ALA A 19 -6.57 -4.36 -15.11
C ALA A 19 -6.70 -3.89 -13.66
N PRO A 20 -7.15 -2.65 -13.40
CA PRO A 20 -7.41 -2.19 -12.05
C PRO A 20 -8.51 -3.05 -11.44
N GLN A 21 -8.19 -3.76 -10.37
CA GLN A 21 -9.19 -4.47 -9.59
C GLN A 21 -10.03 -3.42 -8.84
N THR A 22 -11.21 -3.13 -9.37
CA THR A 22 -12.24 -2.35 -8.69
C THR A 22 -12.64 -3.06 -7.41
N ALA A 23 -12.79 -2.31 -6.31
CA ALA A 23 -13.28 -2.79 -5.03
C ALA A 23 -14.76 -3.24 -5.16
N GLY A 24 -14.96 -4.42 -5.73
CA GLY A 24 -16.23 -5.11 -5.87
C GLY A 24 -16.12 -6.51 -5.29
N SER A 25 -16.90 -6.78 -4.26
CA SER A 25 -17.32 -8.08 -3.74
C SER A 25 -16.46 -9.28 -4.15
N GLY A 26 -15.53 -9.72 -3.31
CA GLY A 26 -14.83 -10.98 -3.49
C GLY A 26 -13.36 -10.99 -3.17
N TRP A 27 -12.87 -10.08 -2.34
CA TRP A 27 -11.53 -10.22 -1.77
C TRP A 27 -11.52 -11.45 -0.86
N GLN A 28 -11.04 -12.56 -1.37
CA GLN A 28 -10.63 -13.65 -0.49
C GLN A 28 -9.42 -13.14 0.28
N LEU A 29 -9.65 -12.83 1.56
CA LEU A 29 -8.57 -12.43 2.46
C LEU A 29 -7.79 -13.70 2.83
N PRO A 30 -6.49 -13.78 2.49
CA PRO A 30 -5.69 -14.95 2.81
C PRO A 30 -5.60 -15.16 4.33
N ASP A 31 -5.37 -16.39 4.75
CA ASP A 31 -5.12 -16.70 6.15
C ASP A 31 -3.71 -16.25 6.55
N GLY A 32 -3.61 -15.63 7.71
CA GLY A 32 -2.35 -15.15 8.27
C GLY A 32 -2.48 -14.80 9.75
N THR A 33 -1.37 -14.71 10.47
CA THR A 33 -1.33 -14.37 11.89
C THR A 33 -1.14 -12.86 12.13
N TRP A 34 -1.89 -12.05 11.38
CA TRP A 34 -1.80 -10.60 11.47
C TRP A 34 -2.39 -10.09 12.79
N GLN A 35 -1.68 -9.17 13.43
CA GLN A 35 -2.05 -8.63 14.75
C GLN A 35 -2.15 -7.10 14.76
N TYR A 36 -1.60 -6.41 13.79
CA TYR A 36 -1.56 -4.95 13.73
C TYR A 36 -1.93 -4.45 12.35
N LEU A 37 -2.55 -3.28 12.29
CA LEU A 37 -2.67 -2.46 11.09
C LEU A 37 -1.80 -1.23 11.29
N VAL A 38 -0.75 -1.09 10.48
CA VAL A 38 0.20 0.01 10.59
C VAL A 38 -0.01 0.97 9.43
N ILE A 39 -0.42 2.19 9.74
CA ILE A 39 -0.77 3.20 8.75
C ILE A 39 0.43 4.09 8.47
N HIS A 40 0.66 4.31 7.17
CA HIS A 40 1.75 5.12 6.65
C HIS A 40 1.26 6.13 5.63
N HIS A 41 2.04 7.19 5.42
CA HIS A 41 2.00 7.99 4.21
C HIS A 41 3.25 7.72 3.35
N SER A 42 3.16 8.04 2.05
CA SER A 42 4.33 7.95 1.17
C SER A 42 5.36 9.06 1.42
N GLY A 43 4.93 10.18 2.00
CA GLY A 43 5.74 11.39 2.16
C GLY A 43 5.99 12.12 0.83
N THR A 44 5.24 11.78 -0.23
CA THR A 44 5.33 12.36 -1.57
C THR A 44 3.97 12.88 -2.01
N GLN A 45 3.93 13.87 -2.91
CA GLN A 45 2.66 14.41 -3.41
C GLN A 45 1.99 13.48 -4.43
N SER A 46 2.76 12.68 -5.14
CA SER A 46 2.28 11.75 -6.16
C SER A 46 2.90 10.37 -6.00
N GLY A 47 2.29 9.35 -6.59
CA GLY A 47 2.87 8.01 -6.57
C GLY A 47 1.91 6.90 -7.02
N SER A 48 2.47 5.70 -7.09
CA SER A 48 1.75 4.47 -7.41
C SER A 48 2.47 3.27 -6.78
N VAL A 49 1.84 2.10 -6.76
CA VAL A 49 2.51 0.86 -6.35
C VAL A 49 3.81 0.66 -7.11
N GLN A 50 3.81 0.91 -8.43
CA GLN A 50 4.98 0.71 -9.28
C GLN A 50 6.11 1.71 -8.98
N SER A 51 5.77 2.99 -8.76
CA SER A 51 6.79 4.02 -8.46
C SER A 51 7.45 3.76 -7.10
N ILE A 52 6.65 3.43 -6.08
CA ILE A 52 7.16 3.07 -4.75
C ILE A 52 7.97 1.77 -4.82
N HIS A 53 7.52 0.79 -5.60
CA HIS A 53 8.25 -0.47 -5.78
C HIS A 53 9.65 -0.23 -6.33
N ARG A 54 9.77 0.54 -7.42
CA ARG A 54 11.07 0.89 -8.03
C ARG A 54 11.97 1.67 -7.06
N GLN A 55 11.39 2.64 -6.32
CA GLN A 55 12.13 3.42 -5.33
C GLN A 55 12.66 2.53 -4.19
N HIS A 56 11.84 1.59 -3.72
CA HIS A 56 12.25 0.69 -2.64
C HIS A 56 13.27 -0.36 -3.09
N GLN A 57 13.28 -0.79 -4.34
CA GLN A 57 14.31 -1.68 -4.88
C GLN A 57 15.72 -1.05 -4.87
N GLN A 58 15.81 0.28 -4.81
CA GLN A 58 17.10 0.99 -4.69
C GLN A 58 17.63 1.02 -3.25
N ARG A 59 16.82 0.62 -2.26
CA ARG A 59 17.22 0.55 -0.86
C ARG A 59 17.95 -0.75 -0.56
N LYS A 60 18.79 -0.67 0.48
CA LYS A 60 19.54 -1.83 0.99
C LYS A 60 19.34 -1.95 2.48
N GLU A 61 19.39 -3.17 2.98
CA GLU A 61 19.54 -3.47 4.40
C GLU A 61 20.94 -3.07 4.89
N ALA A 62 21.14 -3.10 6.20
CA ALA A 62 22.45 -2.78 6.80
C ALA A 62 23.59 -3.71 6.33
N ASP A 63 23.26 -4.94 5.95
CA ASP A 63 24.19 -5.93 5.41
C ASP A 63 24.45 -5.79 3.90
N GLY A 64 23.85 -4.79 3.24
CA GLY A 64 23.96 -4.53 1.82
C GLY A 64 22.97 -5.29 0.94
N THR A 65 22.12 -6.16 1.51
CA THR A 65 21.09 -6.89 0.78
C THR A 65 20.06 -5.90 0.21
N ALA A 66 19.77 -6.00 -1.09
CA ALA A 66 18.76 -5.16 -1.74
C ALA A 66 17.36 -5.54 -1.26
N TRP A 67 16.50 -4.52 -1.07
CA TRP A 67 15.09 -4.76 -0.76
C TRP A 67 14.38 -5.46 -1.94
N LEU A 68 13.44 -6.35 -1.62
CA LEU A 68 12.61 -7.03 -2.63
C LEU A 68 11.72 -6.07 -3.43
N GLY A 69 11.60 -4.83 -3.00
CA GLY A 69 10.74 -3.80 -3.57
C GLY A 69 9.81 -3.21 -2.52
N ILE A 70 8.57 -2.87 -2.93
CA ILE A 70 7.61 -2.18 -2.07
C ILE A 70 7.47 -2.85 -0.69
N ALA A 71 7.55 -2.02 0.36
CA ALA A 71 7.56 -2.47 1.75
C ALA A 71 6.16 -2.75 2.31
N TYR A 72 5.13 -2.13 1.73
CA TYR A 72 3.75 -2.15 2.21
C TYR A 72 2.94 -3.30 1.61
N HIS A 73 1.85 -3.68 2.29
CA HIS A 73 0.89 -4.68 1.82
C HIS A 73 -0.20 -4.07 0.93
N PHE A 74 -0.61 -2.84 1.25
CA PHE A 74 -1.60 -2.08 0.47
C PHE A 74 -1.13 -0.65 0.23
N VAL A 75 -1.57 -0.08 -0.89
CA VAL A 75 -1.40 1.34 -1.22
C VAL A 75 -2.75 1.93 -1.58
N ILE A 76 -3.01 3.17 -1.15
CA ILE A 76 -4.22 3.94 -1.44
C ILE A 76 -3.83 5.21 -2.19
N GLY A 77 -4.36 5.37 -3.41
CA GLY A 77 -4.08 6.49 -4.29
C GLY A 77 -4.72 7.80 -3.84
N ASN A 78 -4.16 8.92 -4.31
CA ASN A 78 -4.64 10.28 -4.03
C ASN A 78 -5.08 11.07 -5.28
N GLY A 79 -5.15 10.41 -6.46
CA GLY A 79 -5.50 11.05 -7.72
C GLY A 79 -4.30 11.44 -8.58
N ASP A 80 -3.08 11.41 -8.03
CA ASP A 80 -1.85 11.72 -8.76
C ASP A 80 -0.93 10.48 -8.82
N GLY A 81 -0.90 9.86 -9.99
CA GLY A 81 -0.17 8.60 -10.25
C GLY A 81 -0.96 7.33 -9.92
N MET A 82 -1.99 7.42 -9.10
CA MET A 82 -2.94 6.37 -8.78
C MET A 82 -4.28 7.00 -8.40
N ARG A 83 -5.40 6.49 -8.93
CA ARG A 83 -6.73 7.08 -8.74
C ARG A 83 -7.04 7.33 -7.26
N ASP A 84 -7.70 8.46 -6.95
CA ASP A 84 -8.06 8.83 -5.58
C ASP A 84 -8.99 7.79 -4.93
N GLY A 85 -8.59 7.31 -3.75
CA GLY A 85 -9.29 6.24 -3.02
C GLY A 85 -9.13 4.84 -3.62
N GLU A 86 -8.37 4.66 -4.72
CA GLU A 86 -8.07 3.32 -5.23
C GLU A 86 -7.17 2.57 -4.26
N VAL A 87 -7.57 1.33 -3.94
CA VAL A 87 -6.78 0.43 -3.08
C VAL A 87 -6.13 -0.63 -3.95
N GLN A 88 -4.80 -0.74 -3.91
CA GLN A 88 -4.07 -1.80 -4.57
C GLN A 88 -3.33 -2.67 -3.56
N ALA A 89 -3.53 -3.99 -3.66
CA ALA A 89 -2.72 -4.98 -2.96
C ALA A 89 -1.37 -5.15 -3.66
N THR A 90 -0.31 -5.26 -2.88
CA THR A 90 1.04 -5.50 -3.40
C THR A 90 1.36 -7.01 -3.42
N PHE A 91 2.52 -7.37 -4.00
CA PHE A 91 2.99 -8.75 -3.98
C PHE A 91 3.16 -9.30 -2.54
N ARG A 92 3.46 -8.41 -1.56
CA ARG A 92 3.59 -8.85 -0.15
C ARG A 92 2.28 -9.36 0.40
N TRP A 93 1.19 -8.70 0.08
CA TRP A 93 -0.14 -9.15 0.45
C TRP A 93 -0.53 -10.43 -0.30
N GLN A 94 -0.35 -10.45 -1.62
CA GLN A 94 -0.73 -11.57 -2.47
C GLN A 94 -0.01 -12.86 -2.12
N GLN A 95 1.25 -12.77 -1.69
CA GLN A 95 2.10 -13.90 -1.29
C GLN A 95 2.19 -14.08 0.22
N GLN A 96 1.45 -13.29 1.02
CA GLN A 96 1.47 -13.31 2.48
C GLN A 96 2.89 -13.20 3.07
N LEU A 97 3.68 -12.28 2.53
CA LEU A 97 5.04 -12.01 2.97
C LEU A 97 5.07 -10.98 4.10
N HIS A 98 6.11 -11.02 4.90
CA HIS A 98 6.42 -9.95 5.85
C HIS A 98 6.50 -8.60 5.15
N GLY A 99 6.08 -7.54 5.85
CA GLY A 99 6.38 -6.18 5.44
C GLY A 99 7.86 -5.82 5.64
N ALA A 100 8.23 -4.65 5.11
CA ALA A 100 9.51 -3.99 5.41
C ALA A 100 9.27 -2.50 5.73
N HIS A 101 8.08 -2.21 6.30
CA HIS A 101 7.54 -0.85 6.43
C HIS A 101 7.76 -0.22 7.80
N ALA A 102 7.96 -1.03 8.85
CA ALA A 102 7.90 -0.54 10.23
C ALA A 102 9.28 -0.17 10.82
N GLY A 103 10.38 -0.66 10.22
CA GLY A 103 11.71 -0.54 10.81
C GLY A 103 11.84 -1.28 12.16
N ASN A 104 10.95 -2.25 12.39
CA ASN A 104 10.87 -3.07 13.60
C ASN A 104 10.42 -4.48 13.19
N ALA A 105 11.16 -5.50 13.63
CA ALA A 105 10.97 -6.89 13.19
C ALA A 105 9.57 -7.43 13.54
N LEU A 106 9.05 -7.16 14.75
CA LEU A 106 7.73 -7.60 15.18
C LEU A 106 6.62 -7.03 14.28
N PHE A 107 6.65 -5.71 14.05
CA PHE A 107 5.62 -5.04 13.26
C PHE A 107 5.77 -5.30 11.76
N ASN A 108 6.97 -5.63 11.27
CA ASN A 108 7.13 -6.12 9.90
C ASN A 108 6.57 -7.53 9.73
N ALA A 109 6.74 -8.41 10.72
CA ALA A 109 6.28 -9.80 10.65
C ALA A 109 4.76 -9.95 10.91
N ARG A 110 4.17 -9.11 11.79
CA ARG A 110 2.78 -9.25 12.26
C ARG A 110 1.89 -8.05 11.96
N GLY A 111 2.42 -7.02 11.32
CA GLY A 111 1.69 -5.80 10.95
C GLY A 111 1.40 -5.75 9.46
N ILE A 112 0.14 -5.52 9.11
CA ILE A 112 -0.26 -5.18 7.74
C ILE A 112 0.06 -3.71 7.53
N GLY A 113 1.05 -3.41 6.69
CA GLY A 113 1.40 -2.01 6.33
C GLY A 113 0.48 -1.49 5.24
N ILE A 114 -0.21 -0.38 5.51
CA ILE A 114 -1.09 0.33 4.59
C ILE A 114 -0.52 1.72 4.35
N CYS A 115 -0.17 2.04 3.11
CA CYS A 115 0.41 3.32 2.73
C CYS A 115 -0.57 4.14 1.92
N LEU A 116 -0.85 5.38 2.34
CA LEU A 116 -1.59 6.34 1.53
C LEU A 116 -0.60 7.24 0.79
N ILE A 117 -0.84 7.46 -0.50
CA ILE A 117 -0.07 8.44 -1.28
C ILE A 117 -0.38 9.83 -0.75
N GLY A 118 0.63 10.59 -0.39
CA GLY A 118 0.50 11.94 0.14
C GLY A 118 1.57 12.28 1.16
N ASN A 119 1.75 13.58 1.43
CA ASN A 119 2.52 14.08 2.56
C ASN A 119 1.58 14.75 3.57
N PHE A 120 1.17 13.99 4.58
CA PHE A 120 0.18 14.46 5.56
C PHE A 120 0.78 15.30 6.69
N GLU A 121 2.04 15.71 6.56
CA GLU A 121 2.59 16.85 7.29
C GLU A 121 2.10 18.18 6.68
N GLU A 122 1.82 18.21 5.37
CA GLU A 122 1.50 19.42 4.59
C GLU A 122 0.03 19.50 4.23
N THR A 123 -0.58 18.40 3.78
CA THR A 123 -1.96 18.35 3.28
C THR A 123 -2.69 17.15 3.86
N ALA A 124 -3.93 17.33 4.32
CA ALA A 124 -4.74 16.23 4.83
C ALA A 124 -5.08 15.21 3.71
N PRO A 125 -5.29 13.93 4.06
CA PRO A 125 -5.80 12.94 3.10
C PRO A 125 -7.13 13.38 2.50
N SER A 126 -7.42 12.95 1.26
CA SER A 126 -8.73 13.17 0.64
C SER A 126 -9.82 12.38 1.36
N ASN A 127 -11.09 12.78 1.17
CA ASN A 127 -12.22 12.01 1.70
C ASN A 127 -12.28 10.61 1.09
N GLN A 128 -11.95 10.45 -0.20
CA GLN A 128 -11.90 9.16 -0.90
C GLN A 128 -10.84 8.26 -0.30
N GLN A 129 -9.64 8.79 0.00
CA GLN A 129 -8.60 8.02 0.70
C GLN A 129 -9.06 7.55 2.08
N LEU A 130 -9.69 8.45 2.86
CA LEU A 130 -10.16 8.11 4.20
C LEU A 130 -11.29 7.08 4.18
N ASP A 131 -12.22 7.18 3.25
CA ASP A 131 -13.32 6.22 3.12
C ASP A 131 -12.82 4.84 2.64
N ALA A 132 -11.89 4.82 1.69
CA ALA A 132 -11.24 3.58 1.26
C ALA A 132 -10.44 2.93 2.40
N LEU A 133 -9.70 3.72 3.17
CA LEU A 133 -8.94 3.23 4.32
C LEU A 133 -9.85 2.68 5.41
N LYS A 134 -10.95 3.37 5.76
CA LYS A 134 -11.92 2.88 6.76
C LYS A 134 -12.48 1.52 6.36
N LYS A 135 -12.90 1.37 5.11
CA LYS A 135 -13.42 0.08 4.59
C LYS A 135 -12.36 -1.02 4.71
N LEU A 136 -11.15 -0.76 4.24
CA LEU A 136 -10.05 -1.73 4.29
C LEU A 136 -9.71 -2.12 5.74
N VAL A 137 -9.54 -1.14 6.63
CA VAL A 137 -9.20 -1.36 8.05
C VAL A 137 -10.29 -2.14 8.75
N THR A 138 -11.56 -1.82 8.54
CA THR A 138 -12.70 -2.55 9.14
C THR A 138 -12.74 -4.01 8.68
N GLN A 139 -12.53 -4.27 7.38
CA GLN A 139 -12.50 -5.62 6.82
C GLN A 139 -11.34 -6.46 7.39
N LEU A 140 -10.12 -5.88 7.40
CA LEU A 140 -8.94 -6.56 7.92
C LEU A 140 -9.04 -6.79 9.42
N ALA A 141 -9.52 -5.81 10.18
CA ALA A 141 -9.71 -5.92 11.63
C ALA A 141 -10.71 -7.03 11.98
N ALA A 142 -11.84 -7.09 11.27
CA ALA A 142 -12.83 -8.15 11.45
C ALA A 142 -12.27 -9.54 11.08
N ARG A 143 -11.57 -9.64 9.95
CA ARG A 143 -11.01 -10.91 9.46
C ARG A 143 -9.98 -11.51 10.40
N TYR A 144 -9.07 -10.68 10.93
CA TYR A 144 -7.95 -11.11 11.76
C TYR A 144 -8.15 -10.83 13.25
N GLN A 145 -9.34 -10.39 13.65
CA GLN A 145 -9.67 -10.06 15.04
C GLN A 145 -8.70 -9.04 15.65
N ILE A 146 -8.29 -8.06 14.81
CA ILE A 146 -7.37 -6.99 15.23
C ILE A 146 -8.18 -5.93 15.99
N PRO A 147 -7.95 -5.73 17.30
CA PRO A 147 -8.71 -4.74 18.06
C PRO A 147 -8.32 -3.31 17.65
N ARG A 148 -9.25 -2.38 17.86
CA ARG A 148 -9.09 -0.95 17.56
C ARG A 148 -7.73 -0.37 18.00
N ARG A 149 -7.25 -0.73 19.20
CA ARG A 149 -5.98 -0.25 19.76
C ARG A 149 -4.74 -0.70 18.99
N GLN A 150 -4.86 -1.71 18.13
CA GLN A 150 -3.80 -2.23 17.27
C GLN A 150 -3.87 -1.68 15.85
N VAL A 151 -4.76 -0.74 15.56
CA VAL A 151 -4.73 0.13 14.40
C VAL A 151 -3.89 1.35 14.77
N ILE A 152 -2.66 1.41 14.31
CA ILE A 152 -1.65 2.37 14.76
C ILE A 152 -1.01 3.11 13.59
N GLY A 153 -0.50 4.30 13.85
CA GLY A 153 0.39 5.02 12.92
C GLY A 153 1.83 4.53 13.05
N HIS A 154 2.63 4.72 12.02
CA HIS A 154 4.05 4.34 12.03
C HIS A 154 4.83 5.02 13.18
N SER A 155 4.47 6.24 13.57
CA SER A 155 5.07 6.96 14.71
C SER A 155 4.91 6.27 16.06
N ALA A 156 3.94 5.36 16.21
CA ALA A 156 3.80 4.53 17.42
C ALA A 156 4.82 3.39 17.50
N VAL A 157 5.47 3.06 16.38
CA VAL A 157 6.42 1.95 16.26
C VAL A 157 7.86 2.45 16.25
N ARG A 158 8.08 3.62 15.66
CA ARG A 158 9.40 4.19 15.43
C ARG A 158 9.33 5.72 15.52
N SER A 159 10.44 6.36 15.88
CA SER A 159 10.57 7.82 15.81
C SER A 159 10.50 8.28 14.33
N THR A 160 9.37 8.85 13.94
CA THR A 160 9.07 9.36 12.59
C THR A 160 7.86 10.27 12.64
N GLN A 161 7.70 11.15 11.67
CA GLN A 161 6.49 11.95 11.50
C GLN A 161 5.35 11.17 10.80
N CYS A 162 5.63 10.04 10.18
CA CYS A 162 4.64 9.21 9.48
C CYS A 162 3.59 8.63 10.46
N PRO A 163 2.30 8.71 10.16
CA PRO A 163 1.65 9.08 8.90
C PRO A 163 1.42 10.58 8.68
N GLY A 164 1.90 11.46 9.53
CA GLY A 164 1.78 12.91 9.41
C GLY A 164 0.78 13.53 10.40
N ARG A 165 1.05 14.77 10.83
CA ARG A 165 0.26 15.50 11.85
C ARG A 165 -1.18 15.78 11.44
N LEU A 166 -1.45 15.87 10.12
CA LEU A 166 -2.78 16.11 9.58
C LEU A 166 -3.57 14.82 9.32
N PHE A 167 -2.96 13.65 9.60
CA PHE A 167 -3.62 12.37 9.43
C PHE A 167 -4.59 12.08 10.59
N PRO A 168 -5.90 11.86 10.35
CA PRO A 168 -6.89 11.69 11.39
C PRO A 168 -6.95 10.24 11.93
N LEU A 169 -5.85 9.74 12.52
CA LEU A 169 -5.72 8.35 12.97
C LEU A 169 -6.88 7.92 13.86
N ARG A 170 -7.32 8.77 14.80
CA ARG A 170 -8.43 8.46 15.71
C ARG A 170 -9.73 8.13 14.96
N LYS A 171 -10.06 8.87 13.90
CA LYS A 171 -11.26 8.60 13.07
C LYS A 171 -11.17 7.25 12.37
N ILE A 172 -9.97 6.80 12.02
CA ILE A 172 -9.75 5.48 11.43
C ILE A 172 -9.90 4.38 12.49
N GLN A 173 -9.34 4.59 13.68
CA GLN A 173 -9.50 3.67 14.80
C GLN A 173 -10.97 3.51 15.18
N GLU A 174 -11.73 4.61 15.25
CA GLU A 174 -13.16 4.63 15.59
C GLU A 174 -14.05 3.87 14.57
N ALA A 175 -13.57 3.66 13.34
CA ALA A 175 -14.28 2.84 12.34
C ALA A 175 -14.22 1.34 12.67
N VAL A 176 -13.27 0.88 13.49
CA VAL A 176 -13.20 -0.50 13.95
C VAL A 176 -14.09 -0.66 15.19
N PRO A 177 -15.08 -1.60 15.17
CA PRO A 177 -15.91 -1.86 16.34
C PRO A 177 -15.06 -2.18 17.58
N GLN A 178 -15.57 -1.79 18.74
CA GLN A 178 -14.99 -2.28 20.01
C GLN A 178 -15.38 -3.75 20.14
N ALA A 179 -14.38 -4.59 20.38
CA ALA A 179 -14.61 -5.99 20.75
C ALA A 179 -15.10 -6.06 22.20
#